data_453da535a7d7e8606c408ad2b05b7ef6
#
_entry.id   453da535a7d7e8606c408ad2b05b7ef6
#
_cell.length_a   1.000
_cell.length_b   1.000
_cell.length_c   1.000
_cell.angle_alpha   90.00
_cell.angle_beta   90.00
_cell.angle_gamma   90.00
#
_symmetry.space_group_name_H-M   'P 1'
#
loop_
_entity.id
_entity.type
_entity.pdbx_description
1 polymer ?
#
loop_
_entity_poly.entity_id
_entity_poly.type
_entity_poly.pdbx_seq_one_letter_code
_entity_poly.pdbx_strand_id
1 'polypeptide(L)'
;MPNVLENLAIIRQGQSLMVDRRSPISDNGDTLYLNLSNTTQRSYILEFNPIDLTDVVSATIEDNYLHTSTAINTSEISQVYFQVNADAASASCDRFKVVLSTRKSGINAGVLGKPLIKAYPNPVVNGNVNLQFENSAAGMYRLELVNSAGQVVLRRNIQHAGGSLNQKLDLERKLPAGIYQLRITGKDTRTIIKLLNK
;
A
#
# COMPACT_ATOMS: atom_id res chain seq x y z
N MET A 1 -29.84 -7.14 15.71
CA MET A 1 -28.84 -7.14 16.80
C MET A 1 -27.77 -6.11 16.42
N PRO A 2 -27.33 -5.24 17.34
CA PRO A 2 -26.19 -4.38 17.03
C PRO A 2 -24.99 -5.26 16.70
N ASN A 3 -24.29 -4.94 15.59
CA ASN A 3 -23.05 -5.60 15.25
C ASN A 3 -21.99 -5.15 16.26
N VAL A 4 -21.68 -6.00 17.21
CA VAL A 4 -20.67 -5.73 18.26
C VAL A 4 -19.24 -6.07 17.79
N LEU A 5 -19.12 -6.56 16.55
CA LEU A 5 -17.84 -6.90 15.93
C LEU A 5 -17.27 -5.68 15.20
N GLU A 6 -16.04 -5.81 14.76
CA GLU A 6 -15.35 -4.83 13.92
C GLU A 6 -16.19 -4.48 12.69
N ASN A 7 -16.27 -3.20 12.38
CA ASN A 7 -17.13 -2.72 11.32
C ASN A 7 -16.40 -1.68 10.46
N LEU A 8 -16.62 -1.78 9.15
CA LEU A 8 -16.18 -0.81 8.16
C LEU A 8 -17.41 -0.20 7.50
N ALA A 9 -17.49 1.12 7.49
CA ALA A 9 -18.56 1.88 6.85
C ALA A 9 -17.98 3.08 6.09
N ILE A 10 -18.79 3.70 5.25
CA ILE A 10 -18.47 4.97 4.58
C ILE A 10 -19.26 6.07 5.28
N ILE A 11 -18.60 7.17 5.62
CA ILE A 11 -19.26 8.35 6.17
C ILE A 11 -19.65 9.29 5.03
N ARG A 12 -20.96 9.62 4.99
CA ARG A 12 -21.49 10.63 4.08
C ARG A 12 -22.54 11.49 4.79
N GLN A 13 -22.36 12.80 4.76
CA GLN A 13 -23.26 13.76 5.43
C GLN A 13 -23.52 13.41 6.92
N GLY A 14 -22.48 12.92 7.62
CA GLY A 14 -22.57 12.52 9.03
C GLY A 14 -23.23 11.16 9.27
N GLN A 15 -23.62 10.44 8.24
CA GLN A 15 -24.22 9.10 8.35
C GLN A 15 -23.21 8.01 8.00
N SER A 16 -23.28 6.91 8.73
CA SER A 16 -22.47 5.70 8.50
C SER A 16 -23.22 4.74 7.57
N LEU A 17 -22.67 4.47 6.40
CA LEU A 17 -23.30 3.71 5.33
C LEU A 17 -22.51 2.44 5.04
N MET A 18 -23.19 1.30 4.95
CA MET A 18 -22.64 0.03 4.48
C MET A 18 -22.55 -0.02 2.94
N VAL A 19 -23.42 0.72 2.28
CA VAL A 19 -23.46 0.89 0.81
C VAL A 19 -23.66 2.38 0.53
N ASP A 20 -22.78 2.96 -0.27
CA ASP A 20 -22.87 4.35 -0.70
C ASP A 20 -22.98 4.41 -2.23
N ARG A 21 -24.13 4.84 -2.73
CA ARG A 21 -24.35 5.07 -4.15
C ARG A 21 -24.10 6.53 -4.49
N ARG A 22 -23.18 6.79 -5.40
CA ARG A 22 -22.79 8.13 -5.85
C ARG A 22 -23.09 8.35 -7.31
N SER A 23 -23.20 9.62 -7.70
CA SER A 23 -23.12 10.04 -9.10
C SER A 23 -21.73 9.72 -9.65
N PRO A 24 -21.56 9.64 -10.98
CA PRO A 24 -20.23 9.54 -11.59
C PRO A 24 -19.27 10.59 -11.00
N ILE A 25 -18.03 10.20 -10.84
CA ILE A 25 -17.00 11.07 -10.24
C ILE A 25 -16.78 12.29 -11.13
N SER A 26 -16.89 13.47 -10.55
CA SER A 26 -16.70 14.73 -11.26
C SER A 26 -15.21 14.97 -11.59
N ASP A 27 -14.94 15.93 -12.47
CA ASP A 27 -13.57 16.36 -12.82
C ASP A 27 -12.73 16.81 -11.61
N ASN A 28 -13.36 17.13 -10.49
CA ASN A 28 -12.69 17.53 -9.27
C ASN A 28 -12.30 16.35 -8.36
N GLY A 29 -12.62 15.11 -8.80
CA GLY A 29 -12.43 13.93 -7.98
C GLY A 29 -13.53 13.72 -6.93
N ASP A 30 -13.35 12.72 -6.08
CA ASP A 30 -14.23 12.42 -4.95
C ASP A 30 -13.43 11.85 -3.78
N THR A 31 -13.96 11.97 -2.56
CA THR A 31 -13.35 11.42 -1.35
C THR A 31 -14.33 10.56 -0.59
N LEU A 32 -13.93 9.33 -0.29
CA LEU A 32 -14.65 8.39 0.55
C LEU A 32 -14.05 8.42 1.95
N TYR A 33 -14.76 8.92 2.93
CA TYR A 33 -14.33 8.87 4.33
C TYR A 33 -14.72 7.52 4.91
N LEU A 34 -13.71 6.73 5.33
CA LEU A 34 -13.95 5.43 5.94
C LEU A 34 -14.14 5.58 7.44
N ASN A 35 -15.05 4.77 7.99
CA ASN A 35 -15.26 4.64 9.43
C ASN A 35 -14.96 3.20 9.83
N LEU A 36 -13.85 2.99 10.53
CA LEU A 36 -13.52 1.73 11.16
C LEU A 36 -13.87 1.80 12.64
N SER A 37 -14.75 0.93 13.10
CA SER A 37 -15.18 0.91 14.50
C SER A 37 -14.97 -0.47 15.13
N ASN A 38 -14.83 -0.47 16.47
CA ASN A 38 -14.61 -1.66 17.29
C ASN A 38 -13.34 -2.46 16.92
N THR A 39 -12.32 -1.78 16.39
CA THR A 39 -11.03 -2.42 16.11
C THR A 39 -10.30 -2.78 17.41
N THR A 40 -9.53 -3.86 17.37
CA THR A 40 -8.72 -4.34 18.49
C THR A 40 -7.23 -4.25 18.17
N GLN A 41 -6.35 -4.37 19.17
CA GLN A 41 -4.89 -4.28 18.94
C GLN A 41 -4.39 -5.50 18.17
N ARG A 42 -4.34 -5.37 16.84
CA ARG A 42 -3.82 -6.38 15.91
C ARG A 42 -3.53 -5.80 14.54
N SER A 43 -3.01 -6.61 13.64
CA SER A 43 -2.83 -6.26 12.22
C SER A 43 -4.12 -6.48 11.44
N TYR A 44 -4.40 -5.58 10.51
CA TYR A 44 -5.56 -5.57 9.64
C TYR A 44 -5.13 -5.44 8.18
N ILE A 45 -6.03 -5.81 7.30
CA ILE A 45 -5.91 -5.61 5.85
C ILE A 45 -7.18 -4.92 5.37
N LEU A 46 -7.03 -3.78 4.70
CA LEU A 46 -8.08 -3.20 3.86
C LEU A 46 -7.87 -3.73 2.44
N GLU A 47 -8.84 -4.44 1.93
CA GLU A 47 -8.84 -4.93 0.55
C GLU A 47 -9.76 -4.08 -0.30
N PHE A 48 -9.24 -3.61 -1.43
CA PHE A 48 -9.96 -2.83 -2.42
C PHE A 48 -10.09 -3.65 -3.68
N ASN A 49 -11.32 -3.96 -4.06
CA ASN A 49 -11.66 -4.68 -5.28
C ASN A 49 -12.41 -3.74 -6.22
N PRO A 50 -11.71 -3.05 -7.14
CA PRO A 50 -12.35 -2.14 -8.09
C PRO A 50 -13.11 -2.93 -9.15
N ILE A 51 -14.35 -2.53 -9.40
CA ILE A 51 -15.17 -3.05 -10.50
C ILE A 51 -15.68 -1.84 -11.29
N ASP A 52 -15.44 -1.84 -12.61
CA ASP A 52 -15.92 -0.82 -13.55
C ASP A 52 -15.56 0.64 -13.19
N LEU A 53 -14.36 0.86 -12.63
CA LEU A 53 -13.82 2.20 -12.33
C LEU A 53 -13.14 2.82 -13.57
N THR A 54 -13.78 2.79 -14.73
CA THR A 54 -13.19 3.23 -15.99
C THR A 54 -12.84 4.71 -16.04
N ASP A 55 -13.58 5.55 -15.32
CA ASP A 55 -13.39 7.00 -15.29
C ASP A 55 -12.41 7.48 -14.22
N VAL A 56 -11.96 6.57 -13.34
CA VAL A 56 -11.00 6.89 -12.29
C VAL A 56 -9.59 6.68 -12.79
N VAL A 57 -8.83 7.76 -12.87
CA VAL A 57 -7.43 7.73 -13.32
C VAL A 57 -6.46 7.37 -12.18
N SER A 58 -6.78 7.76 -10.95
CA SER A 58 -5.99 7.40 -9.77
C SER A 58 -6.87 7.30 -8.54
N ALA A 59 -6.51 6.37 -7.67
CA ALA A 59 -7.09 6.18 -6.35
C ALA A 59 -5.96 6.07 -5.30
N THR A 60 -6.12 6.73 -4.17
CA THR A 60 -5.18 6.66 -3.05
C THR A 60 -5.95 6.50 -1.75
N ILE A 61 -5.41 5.70 -0.82
CA ILE A 61 -5.84 5.72 0.58
C ILE A 61 -4.87 6.56 1.39
N GLU A 62 -5.40 7.48 2.15
CA GLU A 62 -4.65 8.30 3.09
C GLU A 62 -4.88 7.79 4.52
N ASP A 63 -3.80 7.58 5.27
CA ASP A 63 -3.78 7.21 6.69
C ASP A 63 -3.47 8.46 7.51
N ASN A 64 -4.47 9.00 8.20
CA ASN A 64 -4.33 10.21 9.02
C ASN A 64 -3.45 9.98 10.25
N TYR A 65 -3.35 8.74 10.75
CA TYR A 65 -2.50 8.39 11.89
C TYR A 65 -1.03 8.35 11.51
N LEU A 66 -0.69 7.71 10.39
CA LEU A 66 0.70 7.60 9.92
C LEU A 66 1.11 8.76 9.01
N HIS A 67 0.17 9.64 8.61
CA HIS A 67 0.38 10.70 7.62
C HIS A 67 0.95 10.18 6.30
N THR A 68 0.45 9.02 5.85
CA THR A 68 0.90 8.38 4.61
C THR A 68 -0.21 8.30 3.59
N SER A 69 0.17 8.28 2.30
CA SER A 69 -0.74 8.07 1.18
C SER A 69 -0.26 6.87 0.38
N THR A 70 -1.13 5.89 0.17
CA THR A 70 -0.84 4.65 -0.55
C THR A 70 -1.71 4.55 -1.79
N ALA A 71 -1.09 4.33 -2.96
CA ALA A 71 -1.84 4.15 -4.20
C ALA A 71 -2.68 2.86 -4.16
N ILE A 72 -3.91 2.95 -4.65
CA ILE A 72 -4.81 1.83 -4.88
C ILE A 72 -4.86 1.59 -6.40
N ASN A 73 -4.72 0.34 -6.82
CA ASN A 73 -4.92 -0.01 -8.23
C ASN A 73 -6.40 0.17 -8.59
N THR A 74 -6.70 0.79 -9.72
CA THR A 74 -8.06 1.03 -10.19
C THR A 74 -8.61 -0.09 -11.06
N SER A 75 -7.82 -1.12 -11.34
CA SER A 75 -8.17 -2.24 -12.24
C SER A 75 -7.97 -3.62 -11.60
N GLU A 76 -7.22 -3.71 -10.51
CA GLU A 76 -6.87 -4.96 -9.84
C GLU A 76 -7.05 -4.83 -8.33
N ILE A 77 -7.18 -5.96 -7.64
CA ILE A 77 -7.30 -5.99 -6.17
C ILE A 77 -6.05 -5.40 -5.53
N SER A 78 -6.24 -4.48 -4.60
CA SER A 78 -5.19 -3.88 -3.79
C SER A 78 -5.40 -4.19 -2.32
N GLN A 79 -4.33 -4.48 -1.59
CA GLN A 79 -4.36 -4.74 -0.15
C GLN A 79 -3.48 -3.73 0.57
N VAL A 80 -4.06 -3.05 1.56
CA VAL A 80 -3.36 -2.10 2.42
C VAL A 80 -3.32 -2.64 3.83
N TYR A 81 -2.11 -2.88 4.31
CA TYR A 81 -1.85 -3.43 5.65
C TYR A 81 -1.70 -2.30 6.65
N PHE A 82 -2.35 -2.41 7.79
CA PHE A 82 -2.17 -1.48 8.91
C PHE A 82 -2.23 -2.21 10.25
N GLN A 83 -1.76 -1.55 11.29
CA GLN A 83 -1.78 -2.08 12.64
C GLN A 83 -2.51 -1.13 13.59
N VAL A 84 -3.34 -1.70 14.45
CA VAL A 84 -3.86 -1.04 15.63
C VAL A 84 -2.97 -1.47 16.80
N ASN A 85 -2.42 -0.51 17.52
CA ASN A 85 -1.50 -0.71 18.64
C ASN A 85 -2.07 -0.08 19.93
N ALA A 86 -1.24 0.14 20.96
CA ALA A 86 -1.65 0.73 22.22
C ALA A 86 -1.95 2.24 22.13
N ASP A 87 -1.56 2.91 21.03
CA ASP A 87 -1.91 4.30 20.78
C ASP A 87 -3.37 4.40 20.31
N ALA A 88 -4.20 5.12 21.05
CA ALA A 88 -5.62 5.30 20.74
C ALA A 88 -5.85 5.89 19.34
N ALA A 89 -4.96 6.76 18.86
CA ALA A 89 -5.05 7.34 17.53
C ALA A 89 -4.93 6.29 16.42
N SER A 90 -4.25 5.16 16.66
CA SER A 90 -4.16 4.05 15.72
C SER A 90 -5.50 3.34 15.47
N ALA A 91 -6.44 3.44 16.42
CA ALA A 91 -7.79 2.88 16.37
C ALA A 91 -8.86 3.93 16.02
N SER A 92 -8.47 5.15 15.62
CA SER A 92 -9.41 6.21 15.30
C SER A 92 -10.35 5.78 14.17
N CYS A 93 -11.64 6.03 14.35
CA CYS A 93 -12.65 5.64 13.36
C CYS A 93 -12.54 6.42 12.05
N ASP A 94 -11.94 7.61 12.04
CA ASP A 94 -11.69 8.49 10.89
C ASP A 94 -10.24 8.40 10.37
N ARG A 95 -9.54 7.33 10.73
CA ARG A 95 -8.13 7.13 10.36
C ARG A 95 -7.91 7.14 8.85
N PHE A 96 -8.84 6.62 8.07
CA PHE A 96 -8.65 6.42 6.64
C PHE A 96 -9.66 7.20 5.79
N LYS A 97 -9.17 7.68 4.64
CA LYS A 97 -10.02 8.16 3.55
C LYS A 97 -9.45 7.69 2.21
N VAL A 98 -10.32 7.45 1.24
CA VAL A 98 -9.95 7.13 -0.13
C VAL A 98 -10.23 8.33 -1.02
N VAL A 99 -9.21 8.80 -1.70
CA VAL A 99 -9.28 9.91 -2.66
C VAL A 99 -9.27 9.35 -4.06
N LEU A 100 -10.32 9.64 -4.82
CA LEU A 100 -10.48 9.24 -6.23
C LEU A 100 -10.30 10.46 -7.12
N SER A 101 -9.55 10.31 -8.23
CA SER A 101 -9.33 11.40 -9.19
C SER A 101 -9.60 10.92 -10.61
N THR A 102 -10.30 11.74 -11.39
CA THR A 102 -10.56 11.56 -12.81
C THR A 102 -9.49 12.18 -13.70
N ARG A 103 -8.63 13.02 -13.12
CA ARG A 103 -7.46 13.56 -13.81
C ARG A 103 -6.21 12.86 -13.32
N LYS A 104 -5.24 12.60 -14.21
CA LYS A 104 -3.87 12.36 -13.77
C LYS A 104 -3.48 13.58 -12.95
N SER A 105 -3.69 13.51 -11.63
CA SER A 105 -3.06 14.45 -10.72
C SER A 105 -1.58 14.32 -11.01
N GLY A 106 -1.05 15.29 -11.76
CA GLY A 106 0.38 15.50 -11.73
C GLY A 106 0.67 15.67 -10.26
N ILE A 107 1.22 14.64 -9.66
CA ILE A 107 1.75 14.74 -8.30
C ILE A 107 2.68 15.93 -8.40
N ASN A 108 2.26 17.04 -7.79
CA ASN A 108 3.16 18.17 -7.63
C ASN A 108 4.38 17.60 -6.95
N ALA A 109 5.47 17.46 -7.71
CA ALA A 109 6.76 16.97 -7.24
C ALA A 109 7.36 17.89 -6.14
N GLY A 110 6.53 18.72 -5.51
CA GLY A 110 6.92 19.79 -4.63
C GLY A 110 7.09 19.45 -3.15
N VAL A 111 6.60 18.33 -2.66
CA VAL A 111 6.87 17.90 -1.27
C VAL A 111 6.78 16.37 -1.17
N LEU A 112 7.49 15.66 -2.02
CA LEU A 112 7.73 14.25 -1.77
C LEU A 112 8.81 14.17 -0.68
N GLY A 113 8.46 13.58 0.47
CA GLY A 113 9.45 13.12 1.41
C GLY A 113 10.47 12.23 0.68
N LYS A 114 11.67 12.09 1.25
CA LYS A 114 12.73 11.28 0.63
C LYS A 114 12.19 9.88 0.26
N PRO A 115 12.41 9.39 -0.96
CA PRO A 115 11.97 8.06 -1.36
C PRO A 115 12.45 7.01 -0.37
N LEU A 116 11.55 6.17 0.11
CA LEU A 116 11.85 5.13 1.08
C LEU A 116 11.26 3.81 0.61
N ILE A 117 12.08 2.75 0.58
CA ILE A 117 11.64 1.40 0.24
C ILE A 117 11.96 0.50 1.42
N LYS A 118 10.95 -0.19 1.93
CA LYS A 118 11.05 -1.15 3.03
C LYS A 118 10.70 -2.56 2.52
N ALA A 119 11.19 -3.58 3.19
CA ALA A 119 10.86 -4.98 2.93
C ALA A 119 10.49 -5.69 4.23
N TYR A 120 9.36 -6.37 4.24
CA TYR A 120 8.88 -7.10 5.42
C TYR A 120 8.04 -8.34 5.00
N PRO A 121 7.95 -9.37 5.85
CA PRO A 121 8.67 -9.54 7.10
C PRO A 121 10.16 -9.78 6.87
N ASN A 122 10.98 -9.37 7.83
CA ASN A 122 12.39 -9.70 7.87
C ASN A 122 12.76 -10.14 9.30
N PRO A 123 12.98 -11.41 9.57
CA PRO A 123 13.24 -12.52 8.63
C PRO A 123 12.06 -12.87 7.72
N VAL A 124 12.41 -13.38 6.54
CA VAL A 124 11.44 -13.83 5.52
C VAL A 124 10.62 -15.01 6.06
N VAL A 125 9.31 -14.98 5.82
CA VAL A 125 8.39 -16.04 6.22
C VAL A 125 7.75 -16.65 4.97
N ASN A 126 7.81 -17.97 4.87
CA ASN A 126 7.22 -18.75 3.75
C ASN A 126 7.65 -18.28 2.36
N GLY A 127 8.88 -17.75 2.21
CA GLY A 127 9.40 -17.30 0.93
C GLY A 127 8.74 -16.04 0.36
N ASN A 128 8.00 -15.29 1.18
CA ASN A 128 7.32 -14.07 0.73
C ASN A 128 7.87 -12.84 1.43
N VAL A 129 8.03 -11.76 0.66
CA VAL A 129 8.41 -10.43 1.14
C VAL A 129 7.48 -9.41 0.52
N ASN A 130 6.94 -8.51 1.33
CA ASN A 130 6.23 -7.34 0.85
C ASN A 130 7.21 -6.17 0.75
N LEU A 131 7.22 -5.51 -0.38
CA LEU A 131 7.98 -4.30 -0.62
C LEU A 131 7.02 -3.12 -0.50
N GLN A 132 7.30 -2.25 0.45
CA GLN A 132 6.58 -0.99 0.63
C GLN A 132 7.42 0.12 0.02
N PHE A 133 6.91 0.70 -1.05
CA PHE A 133 7.43 1.91 -1.66
C PHE A 133 6.72 3.11 -1.05
N GLU A 134 7.46 4.10 -0.60
CA GLU A 134 6.94 5.38 -0.09
C GLU A 134 7.57 6.52 -0.89
N ASN A 135 6.76 7.46 -1.35
CA ASN A 135 7.20 8.64 -2.10
C ASN A 135 8.10 8.33 -3.30
N SER A 136 7.86 7.21 -3.96
CA SER A 136 8.69 6.75 -5.07
C SER A 136 8.21 7.30 -6.40
N ALA A 137 9.14 7.60 -7.31
CA ALA A 137 8.82 8.12 -8.63
C ALA A 137 8.13 7.05 -9.51
N ALA A 138 7.28 7.48 -10.42
CA ALA A 138 6.73 6.59 -11.45
C ALA A 138 7.84 6.06 -12.37
N GLY A 139 7.77 4.80 -12.75
CA GLY A 139 8.73 4.19 -13.65
C GLY A 139 8.97 2.70 -13.42
N MET A 140 9.91 2.16 -14.16
CA MET A 140 10.34 0.77 -14.03
C MET A 140 11.36 0.64 -12.89
N TYR A 141 11.10 -0.27 -11.96
CA TYR A 141 12.04 -0.66 -10.90
C TYR A 141 12.55 -2.06 -11.16
N ARG A 142 13.88 -2.21 -11.21
CA ARG A 142 14.55 -3.50 -11.30
C ARG A 142 14.90 -3.98 -9.89
N LEU A 143 14.48 -5.20 -9.58
CA LEU A 143 14.76 -5.90 -8.34
C LEU A 143 15.75 -7.03 -8.63
N GLU A 144 16.82 -7.11 -7.84
CA GLU A 144 17.78 -8.19 -7.90
C GLU A 144 18.05 -8.70 -6.47
N LEU A 145 17.78 -9.99 -6.24
CA LEU A 145 18.15 -10.66 -4.99
C LEU A 145 19.52 -11.31 -5.17
N VAL A 146 20.44 -10.95 -4.30
CA VAL A 146 21.86 -11.39 -4.37
C VAL A 146 22.19 -12.18 -3.10
N ASN A 147 22.78 -13.36 -3.26
CA ASN A 147 23.24 -14.18 -2.14
C ASN A 147 24.57 -13.68 -1.56
N SER A 148 25.07 -14.34 -0.50
CA SER A 148 26.34 -14.00 0.15
C SER A 148 27.57 -14.19 -0.75
N ALA A 149 27.49 -15.03 -1.80
CA ALA A 149 28.54 -15.22 -2.79
C ALA A 149 28.51 -14.16 -3.92
N GLY A 150 27.61 -13.20 -3.87
CA GLY A 150 27.45 -12.15 -4.88
C GLY A 150 26.67 -12.58 -6.13
N GLN A 151 26.09 -13.77 -6.14
CA GLN A 151 25.30 -14.28 -7.27
C GLN A 151 23.88 -13.74 -7.20
N VAL A 152 23.34 -13.32 -8.35
CA VAL A 152 21.93 -12.91 -8.49
C VAL A 152 21.07 -14.17 -8.57
N VAL A 153 20.23 -14.40 -7.58
CA VAL A 153 19.36 -15.58 -7.47
C VAL A 153 17.93 -15.30 -7.92
N LEU A 154 17.50 -14.02 -7.98
CA LEU A 154 16.20 -13.61 -8.49
C LEU A 154 16.32 -12.27 -9.19
N ARG A 155 15.61 -12.10 -10.31
CA ARG A 155 15.40 -10.82 -10.99
C ARG A 155 13.91 -10.61 -11.26
N ARG A 156 13.42 -9.41 -10.98
CA ARG A 156 12.05 -8.98 -11.29
C ARG A 156 12.07 -7.51 -11.73
N ASN A 157 11.13 -7.15 -12.57
CA ASN A 157 10.84 -5.77 -12.89
C ASN A 157 9.43 -5.45 -12.39
N ILE A 158 9.27 -4.27 -11.80
CA ILE A 158 8.00 -3.75 -11.31
C ILE A 158 7.73 -2.42 -12.01
N GLN A 159 6.56 -2.29 -12.62
CA GLN A 159 6.07 -1.01 -13.11
C GLN A 159 5.40 -0.29 -11.93
N HIS A 160 5.92 0.86 -11.56
CA HIS A 160 5.43 1.70 -10.46
C HIS A 160 4.72 2.93 -11.02
N ALA A 161 3.49 3.19 -10.55
CA ALA A 161 2.70 4.32 -11.01
C ALA A 161 3.10 5.68 -10.39
N GLY A 162 3.97 5.65 -9.38
CA GLY A 162 4.37 6.80 -8.56
C GLY A 162 3.64 6.83 -7.20
N GLY A 163 4.22 7.54 -6.23
CA GLY A 163 3.68 7.63 -4.87
C GLY A 163 4.06 6.45 -3.98
N SER A 164 3.11 5.87 -3.27
CA SER A 164 3.32 4.72 -2.39
C SER A 164 2.66 3.47 -2.98
N LEU A 165 3.33 2.32 -2.85
CA LEU A 165 2.87 1.03 -3.38
C LEU A 165 3.34 -0.09 -2.46
N ASN A 166 2.46 -1.05 -2.20
CA ASN A 166 2.83 -2.32 -1.60
C ASN A 166 2.85 -3.41 -2.68
N GLN A 167 4.00 -4.02 -2.87
CA GLN A 167 4.22 -5.06 -3.88
C GLN A 167 4.68 -6.34 -3.21
N LYS A 168 3.95 -7.42 -3.39
CA LYS A 168 4.38 -8.74 -2.95
C LYS A 168 5.49 -9.26 -3.87
N LEU A 169 6.59 -9.69 -3.29
CA LEU A 169 7.68 -10.39 -3.95
C LEU A 169 7.74 -11.83 -3.44
N ASP A 170 7.42 -12.77 -4.31
CA ASP A 170 7.58 -14.19 -4.04
C ASP A 170 9.05 -14.58 -4.31
N LEU A 171 9.73 -14.98 -3.27
CA LEU A 171 11.11 -15.47 -3.32
C LEU A 171 11.05 -16.98 -3.49
N GLU A 172 10.91 -17.47 -4.70
CA GLU A 172 10.85 -18.90 -5.02
C GLU A 172 11.21 -19.84 -3.85
N ARG A 173 10.33 -20.77 -3.48
CA ARG A 173 10.33 -21.61 -2.24
C ARG A 173 11.62 -22.40 -1.94
N LYS A 174 12.65 -22.27 -2.77
CA LYS A 174 13.89 -23.07 -2.70
C LYS A 174 15.14 -22.26 -2.35
N LEU A 175 14.98 -21.01 -1.90
CA LEU A 175 16.17 -20.27 -1.46
C LEU A 175 16.71 -20.86 -0.17
N PRO A 176 18.00 -21.24 -0.10
CA PRO A 176 18.64 -21.70 1.13
C PRO A 176 18.51 -20.67 2.26
N ALA A 177 18.51 -21.15 3.51
CA ALA A 177 18.61 -20.26 4.66
C ALA A 177 19.91 -19.43 4.57
N GLY A 178 19.81 -18.15 4.86
CA GLY A 178 20.98 -17.27 4.77
C GLY A 178 20.62 -15.79 4.63
N ILE A 179 21.69 -15.00 4.43
CA ILE A 179 21.57 -13.54 4.24
C ILE A 179 21.61 -13.23 2.75
N TYR A 180 20.66 -12.43 2.33
CA TYR A 180 20.52 -11.93 0.96
C TYR A 180 20.52 -10.40 0.94
N GLN A 181 20.91 -9.83 -0.19
CA GLN A 181 20.77 -8.40 -0.48
C GLN A 181 19.73 -8.23 -1.58
N LEU A 182 18.64 -7.57 -1.26
CA LEU A 182 17.68 -7.11 -2.26
C LEU A 182 18.12 -5.75 -2.77
N ARG A 183 18.54 -5.68 -4.01
CA ARG A 183 18.93 -4.46 -4.73
C ARG A 183 17.75 -3.98 -5.55
N ILE A 184 17.36 -2.74 -5.35
CA ILE A 184 16.24 -2.12 -6.05
C ILE A 184 16.77 -0.89 -6.77
N THR A 185 16.63 -0.85 -8.09
CA THR A 185 17.11 0.25 -8.92
C THR A 185 15.93 0.80 -9.74
N GLY A 186 15.60 2.07 -9.54
CA GLY A 186 14.69 2.87 -10.34
C GLY A 186 15.43 3.98 -11.08
N LYS A 187 14.69 4.92 -11.72
CA LYS A 187 15.27 6.03 -12.48
C LYS A 187 16.23 6.87 -11.63
N ASP A 188 15.78 7.27 -10.44
CA ASP A 188 16.53 8.16 -9.53
C ASP A 188 16.70 7.55 -8.13
N THR A 189 16.47 6.23 -8.01
CA THR A 189 16.48 5.53 -6.73
C THR A 189 17.33 4.29 -6.81
N ARG A 190 18.26 4.14 -5.84
CA ARG A 190 19.00 2.92 -5.62
C ARG A 190 18.95 2.57 -4.14
N THR A 191 18.36 1.43 -3.83
CA THR A 191 18.19 0.96 -2.45
C THR A 191 18.70 -0.47 -2.33
N ILE A 192 19.37 -0.79 -1.21
CA ILE A 192 19.80 -2.14 -0.87
C ILE A 192 19.22 -2.50 0.48
N ILE A 193 18.46 -3.59 0.54
CA ILE A 193 17.83 -4.08 1.77
C ILE A 193 18.43 -5.46 2.08
N LYS A 194 18.90 -5.63 3.31
CA LYS A 194 19.39 -6.92 3.80
C LYS A 194 18.18 -7.75 4.24
N LEU A 195 18.04 -8.96 3.67
CA LEU A 195 16.99 -9.93 4.01
C LEU A 195 17.61 -11.15 4.68
N LEU A 196 16.97 -11.65 5.72
CA LEU A 196 17.31 -12.93 6.35
C LEU A 196 16.25 -13.97 5.94
N ASN A 197 16.67 -15.02 5.22
CA ASN A 197 15.82 -16.18 4.94
C ASN A 197 16.16 -17.28 5.94
N LYS A 198 15.13 -17.82 6.63
CA LYS A 198 15.26 -18.89 7.63
C LYS A 198 14.85 -20.24 7.05
#